data_e479ad30a012645dcb4640a472b416b9
#
_entry.id   e479ad30a012645dcb4640a472b416b9
#
_cell.length_a   1.000
_cell.length_b   1.000
_cell.length_c   1.000
_cell.angle_alpha   90.00
_cell.angle_beta   90.00
_cell.angle_gamma   90.00
#
_symmetry.space_group_name_H-M   'P 1'
#
loop_
_entity.id
_entity.type
_entity.pdbx_description
1 polymer ?
#
loop_
_entity_poly.entity_id
_entity_poly.type
_entity_poly.pdbx_seq_one_letter_code
_entity_poly.pdbx_strand_id
1 'polypeptide(L)'
;MTEITRRSFNLLAGASLATLSTPLFAPSVLGQAKPRLVVVGGGPGGATVARYVAKDSAGAIDVTLIEPLKNFTTCFFSNLYVGGFRDLKSLRHNYDKVRKGGVNVVPVMASSIDRDKKQVWIAGGSRVPYDRLVIAPGIDLKWDSVPGYSEDAAQIMPHAWKPGAQTELLVRKLNALKDGDLIVMVAPPNPFRCPPGPYERASMFAHVLKKKGHKKSKIIIVDTKPTFSKQAVFMEGWEKHYPGMIEWQDPKMHGGIKGVDPKTGEVKTDLSTYKAKLANVIPAQMAGKIARDAGLADQSGYCPIDPESMKSKVDANIFVVGDAAIPGDMPKSAFSANSQAKVAAMVIRAELTQSRAFPARYTNTCWSLIAPDDDIKIGASYEPGEGKIKQTTGFVSQKGEPADVRKQNYKESVDWYNGIVADVFG
;
A
#
# COMPACT_ATOMS: atom_id res chain seq x y z
N MET A 1 -53.69 -65.24 20.76
CA MET A 1 -53.61 -64.85 22.17
C MET A 1 -52.86 -65.95 22.91
N THR A 2 -51.64 -65.76 23.25
CA THR A 2 -50.93 -66.37 24.38
C THR A 2 -49.58 -65.69 24.53
N GLU A 3 -49.38 -65.01 25.59
CA GLU A 3 -48.16 -64.30 26.01
C GLU A 3 -47.05 -65.28 26.23
N ILE A 4 -45.83 -64.91 25.73
CA ILE A 4 -44.57 -65.59 26.05
C ILE A 4 -43.80 -64.65 26.99
N THR A 5 -43.75 -65.15 28.25
CA THR A 5 -43.10 -64.44 29.38
C THR A 5 -41.55 -64.56 29.32
N ARG A 6 -40.92 -63.57 29.88
CA ARG A 6 -39.48 -63.30 30.04
C ARG A 6 -38.65 -64.31 30.84
N ARG A 7 -38.87 -65.63 30.76
CA ARG A 7 -38.22 -66.61 31.66
C ARG A 7 -37.62 -67.86 30.99
N SER A 8 -37.18 -67.78 29.76
CA SER A 8 -36.57 -68.96 29.11
C SER A 8 -35.29 -68.66 28.34
N PHE A 9 -34.39 -67.85 28.92
CA PHE A 9 -33.09 -67.60 28.28
C PHE A 9 -31.95 -67.61 29.32
N ASN A 10 -31.88 -68.67 30.09
CA ASN A 10 -30.67 -69.00 30.84
C ASN A 10 -30.61 -70.51 30.92
N LEU A 11 -29.75 -71.10 30.07
CA LEU A 11 -29.00 -72.36 30.24
C LEU A 11 -28.61 -72.91 28.85
N LEU A 12 -27.47 -72.53 28.42
CA LEU A 12 -26.54 -73.43 27.73
C LEU A 12 -25.13 -72.86 27.82
N ALA A 13 -24.40 -73.55 28.61
CA ALA A 13 -23.02 -73.27 29.00
C ALA A 13 -22.00 -73.52 27.92
N GLY A 14 -20.92 -72.78 27.98
CA GLY A 14 -19.58 -73.36 27.93
C GLY A 14 -19.07 -73.83 26.56
N ALA A 15 -18.46 -72.90 25.80
CA ALA A 15 -17.29 -73.23 24.99
C ALA A 15 -16.35 -72.06 24.95
N SER A 16 -15.23 -72.21 25.64
CA SER A 16 -14.14 -71.24 25.69
C SER A 16 -13.51 -71.08 24.31
N LEU A 17 -13.75 -69.93 23.67
CA LEU A 17 -12.92 -69.45 22.55
C LEU A 17 -12.11 -68.25 23.08
N ALA A 18 -10.83 -68.48 23.30
CA ALA A 18 -9.83 -67.45 23.51
C ALA A 18 -9.72 -66.65 22.25
N THR A 19 -10.45 -65.53 22.14
CA THR A 19 -10.22 -64.52 21.11
C THR A 19 -9.03 -63.69 21.57
N LEU A 20 -7.92 -63.86 20.88
CA LEU A 20 -6.82 -62.91 20.89
C LEU A 20 -7.36 -61.52 20.50
N SER A 21 -7.59 -60.66 21.51
CA SER A 21 -7.83 -59.26 21.31
C SER A 21 -6.52 -58.60 20.85
N THR A 22 -6.31 -58.55 19.54
CA THR A 22 -5.34 -57.64 18.95
C THR A 22 -5.85 -56.22 19.29
N PRO A 23 -5.05 -55.37 19.96
CA PRO A 23 -5.42 -53.98 20.11
C PRO A 23 -5.49 -53.39 18.70
N LEU A 24 -6.69 -53.01 18.27
CA LEU A 24 -6.87 -52.09 17.14
C LEU A 24 -6.18 -50.79 17.56
N PHE A 25 -4.90 -50.63 17.19
CA PHE A 25 -4.26 -49.34 17.13
C PHE A 25 -5.05 -48.56 16.06
N ALA A 26 -6.01 -47.77 16.50
CA ALA A 26 -6.49 -46.69 15.66
C ALA A 26 -5.25 -45.89 15.25
N PRO A 27 -5.00 -45.72 13.94
CA PRO A 27 -3.89 -44.89 13.53
C PRO A 27 -4.14 -43.55 14.19
N SER A 28 -3.25 -43.13 15.11
CA SER A 28 -3.21 -41.76 15.59
C SER A 28 -3.10 -40.92 14.33
N VAL A 29 -4.16 -40.22 13.97
CA VAL A 29 -4.12 -39.16 12.97
C VAL A 29 -3.17 -38.13 13.58
N LEU A 30 -1.89 -38.28 13.26
CA LEU A 30 -0.91 -37.22 13.46
C LEU A 30 -1.49 -36.04 12.70
N GLY A 31 -2.03 -35.07 13.45
CA GLY A 31 -2.66 -33.89 12.86
C GLY A 31 -1.67 -33.31 11.85
N GLN A 32 -2.04 -33.33 10.59
CA GLN A 32 -1.20 -32.79 9.52
C GLN A 32 -0.90 -31.34 9.89
N ALA A 33 0.39 -31.00 9.98
CA ALA A 33 0.79 -29.63 10.35
C ALA A 33 0.10 -28.62 9.42
N LYS A 34 -0.52 -27.60 10.00
CA LYS A 34 -1.22 -26.59 9.20
C LYS A 34 -0.27 -25.93 8.22
N PRO A 35 -0.72 -25.66 6.98
CA PRO A 35 0.05 -24.85 6.05
C PRO A 35 0.35 -23.48 6.63
N ARG A 36 1.54 -22.95 6.32
CA ARG A 36 2.07 -21.71 6.88
C ARG A 36 2.12 -20.63 5.83
N LEU A 37 1.40 -19.54 6.07
CA LEU A 37 1.52 -18.30 5.32
C LEU A 37 2.38 -17.31 6.13
N VAL A 38 3.46 -16.83 5.52
CA VAL A 38 4.23 -15.70 6.05
C VAL A 38 3.97 -14.48 5.18
N VAL A 39 3.72 -13.33 5.81
CA VAL A 39 3.51 -12.03 5.15
C VAL A 39 4.55 -11.07 5.66
N VAL A 40 5.30 -10.41 4.78
CA VAL A 40 6.29 -9.39 5.10
C VAL A 40 5.78 -8.03 4.68
N GLY A 41 5.56 -7.15 5.66
CA GLY A 41 5.02 -5.80 5.50
C GLY A 41 3.55 -5.68 5.88
N GLY A 42 3.24 -4.80 6.84
CA GLY A 42 1.92 -4.61 7.44
C GLY A 42 1.09 -3.47 6.86
N GLY A 43 1.42 -2.99 5.66
CA GLY A 43 0.63 -1.98 4.96
C GLY A 43 -0.67 -2.52 4.34
N PRO A 44 -1.39 -1.69 3.53
CA PRO A 44 -2.68 -2.06 2.93
C PRO A 44 -2.67 -3.38 2.15
N GLY A 45 -1.55 -3.72 1.51
CA GLY A 45 -1.40 -5.01 0.83
C GLY A 45 -1.27 -6.16 1.82
N GLY A 46 -0.19 -6.19 2.61
CA GLY A 46 0.15 -7.34 3.44
C GLY A 46 -0.82 -7.60 4.58
N ALA A 47 -1.23 -6.57 5.33
CA ALA A 47 -2.20 -6.74 6.41
C ALA A 47 -3.56 -7.24 5.90
N THR A 48 -3.99 -6.78 4.69
CA THR A 48 -5.20 -7.31 4.05
C THR A 48 -5.05 -8.80 3.72
N VAL A 49 -3.94 -9.23 3.09
CA VAL A 49 -3.73 -10.66 2.81
C VAL A 49 -3.77 -11.45 4.10
N ALA A 50 -3.03 -11.04 5.13
CA ALA A 50 -2.97 -11.77 6.41
C ALA A 50 -4.36 -11.94 7.04
N ARG A 51 -5.15 -10.86 7.08
CA ARG A 51 -6.52 -10.90 7.65
C ARG A 51 -7.47 -11.77 6.85
N TYR A 52 -7.48 -11.63 5.53
CA TYR A 52 -8.40 -12.38 4.68
C TYR A 52 -8.09 -13.86 4.69
N VAL A 53 -6.80 -14.25 4.63
CA VAL A 53 -6.43 -15.67 4.72
C VAL A 53 -6.77 -16.24 6.09
N ALA A 54 -6.46 -15.55 7.19
CA ALA A 54 -6.79 -16.02 8.54
C ALA A 54 -8.31 -16.19 8.72
N LYS A 55 -9.09 -15.18 8.32
CA LYS A 55 -10.56 -15.20 8.41
C LYS A 55 -11.17 -16.29 7.53
N ASP A 56 -10.81 -16.33 6.24
CA ASP A 56 -11.51 -17.14 5.25
C ASP A 56 -11.04 -18.61 5.25
N SER A 57 -9.90 -18.91 5.90
CA SER A 57 -9.46 -20.29 6.15
C SER A 57 -10.04 -20.88 7.44
N ALA A 58 -10.77 -20.08 8.24
CA ALA A 58 -11.32 -20.50 9.54
C ALA A 58 -10.28 -21.20 10.43
N GLY A 59 -9.01 -20.73 10.40
CA GLY A 59 -7.92 -21.28 11.19
C GLY A 59 -7.25 -22.55 10.59
N ALA A 60 -7.57 -22.91 9.36
CA ALA A 60 -6.91 -24.02 8.68
C ALA A 60 -5.46 -23.67 8.21
N ILE A 61 -5.10 -22.40 8.17
CA ILE A 61 -3.80 -21.89 7.78
C ILE A 61 -3.19 -21.10 8.94
N ASP A 62 -1.94 -21.36 9.28
CA ASP A 62 -1.19 -20.56 10.23
C ASP A 62 -0.63 -19.32 9.53
N VAL A 63 -1.10 -18.13 9.95
CA VAL A 63 -0.75 -16.85 9.32
C VAL A 63 0.16 -16.05 10.23
N THR A 64 1.36 -15.72 9.74
CA THR A 64 2.33 -14.84 10.43
C THR A 64 2.55 -13.57 9.61
N LEU A 65 2.34 -12.40 10.24
CA LEU A 65 2.65 -11.08 9.69
C LEU A 65 3.92 -10.53 10.36
N ILE A 66 4.96 -10.31 9.58
CA ILE A 66 6.22 -9.70 10.02
C ILE A 66 6.18 -8.21 9.67
N GLU A 67 6.12 -7.35 10.69
CA GLU A 67 6.05 -5.89 10.53
C GLU A 67 6.76 -5.20 11.71
N PRO A 68 7.85 -4.45 11.45
CA PRO A 68 8.65 -3.87 12.55
C PRO A 68 7.94 -2.76 13.32
N LEU A 69 6.97 -2.08 12.70
CA LEU A 69 6.28 -0.96 13.33
C LEU A 69 5.09 -1.44 14.16
N LYS A 70 5.02 -1.00 15.41
CA LYS A 70 3.83 -1.26 16.27
C LYS A 70 2.57 -0.57 15.75
N ASN A 71 2.76 0.57 15.08
CA ASN A 71 1.69 1.34 14.46
C ASN A 71 2.06 1.68 13.02
N PHE A 72 1.15 1.42 12.11
CA PHE A 72 1.25 1.85 10.72
C PHE A 72 0.73 3.27 10.59
N THR A 73 1.50 4.15 9.95
CA THR A 73 1.04 5.50 9.58
C THR A 73 0.67 5.49 8.10
N THR A 74 -0.57 5.81 7.78
CA THR A 74 -1.03 5.81 6.39
C THR A 74 -0.39 6.92 5.58
N CYS A 75 0.10 6.62 4.36
CA CYS A 75 0.53 7.64 3.40
C CYS A 75 -0.67 8.25 2.68
N PHE A 76 -1.70 7.45 2.39
CA PHE A 76 -2.97 7.97 1.91
C PHE A 76 -3.62 8.83 3.01
N PHE A 77 -4.21 9.94 2.62
CA PHE A 77 -4.68 11.02 3.48
C PHE A 77 -3.60 11.83 4.21
N SER A 78 -2.31 11.53 4.03
CA SER A 78 -1.24 12.36 4.63
C SER A 78 -1.22 13.79 4.06
N ASN A 79 -1.67 14.03 2.83
CA ASN A 79 -1.83 15.37 2.28
C ASN A 79 -2.92 16.16 3.03
N LEU A 80 -3.98 15.51 3.50
CA LEU A 80 -5.01 16.16 4.31
C LEU A 80 -4.46 16.60 5.69
N TYR A 81 -3.50 15.86 6.24
CA TYR A 81 -2.75 16.32 7.42
C TYR A 81 -1.89 17.55 7.09
N VAL A 82 -1.20 17.54 5.93
CA VAL A 82 -0.43 18.71 5.47
C VAL A 82 -1.32 19.95 5.31
N GLY A 83 -2.52 19.77 4.77
CA GLY A 83 -3.52 20.84 4.60
C GLY A 83 -4.25 21.27 5.90
N GLY A 84 -4.05 20.55 7.01
CA GLY A 84 -4.72 20.84 8.28
C GLY A 84 -6.18 20.37 8.36
N PHE A 85 -6.60 19.44 7.48
CA PHE A 85 -7.92 18.80 7.50
C PHE A 85 -8.01 17.60 8.44
N ARG A 86 -6.87 17.04 8.84
CA ARG A 86 -6.76 15.91 9.77
C ARG A 86 -5.54 16.08 10.69
N ASP A 87 -5.58 15.43 11.84
CA ASP A 87 -4.39 15.28 12.68
C ASP A 87 -3.61 14.01 12.34
N LEU A 88 -2.32 13.96 12.70
CA LEU A 88 -1.46 12.82 12.40
C LEU A 88 -1.86 11.55 13.18
N LYS A 89 -2.48 11.71 14.36
CA LYS A 89 -2.93 10.59 15.19
C LYS A 89 -4.02 9.80 14.45
N SER A 90 -4.90 10.49 13.71
CA SER A 90 -5.96 9.86 12.91
C SER A 90 -5.43 9.02 11.74
N LEU A 91 -4.14 9.15 11.41
CA LEU A 91 -3.46 8.37 10.36
C LEU A 91 -2.68 7.18 10.93
N ARG A 92 -2.65 6.98 12.25
CA ARG A 92 -1.90 5.90 12.92
C ARG A 92 -2.83 4.79 13.36
N HIS A 93 -2.53 3.56 12.93
CA HIS A 93 -3.33 2.37 13.21
C HIS A 93 -2.45 1.26 13.76
N ASN A 94 -2.91 0.57 14.81
CA ASN A 94 -2.22 -0.59 15.39
C ASN A 94 -2.72 -1.91 14.77
N TYR A 95 -2.11 -3.03 15.17
CA TYR A 95 -2.45 -4.36 14.67
C TYR A 95 -3.25 -5.20 15.68
N ASP A 96 -3.87 -4.61 16.71
CA ASP A 96 -4.53 -5.37 17.78
C ASP A 96 -5.72 -6.18 17.25
N LYS A 97 -6.52 -5.59 16.36
CA LYS A 97 -7.64 -6.31 15.74
C LYS A 97 -7.17 -7.33 14.69
N VAL A 98 -6.02 -7.10 14.05
CA VAL A 98 -5.38 -8.09 13.17
C VAL A 98 -4.98 -9.32 13.98
N ARG A 99 -4.37 -9.13 15.16
CA ARG A 99 -4.04 -10.23 16.11
C ARG A 99 -5.30 -10.97 16.59
N LYS A 100 -6.32 -10.23 16.99
CA LYS A 100 -7.60 -10.82 17.43
C LYS A 100 -8.28 -11.63 16.34
N GLY A 101 -8.01 -11.30 15.07
CA GLY A 101 -8.48 -12.04 13.89
C GLY A 101 -7.71 -13.32 13.57
N GLY A 102 -6.79 -13.76 14.45
CA GLY A 102 -6.05 -15.01 14.29
C GLY A 102 -4.71 -14.89 13.57
N VAL A 103 -4.21 -13.68 13.34
CA VAL A 103 -2.90 -13.45 12.73
C VAL A 103 -1.82 -13.32 13.81
N ASN A 104 -0.76 -14.12 13.71
CA ASN A 104 0.44 -13.96 14.53
C ASN A 104 1.26 -12.75 14.02
N VAL A 105 1.16 -11.60 14.69
CA VAL A 105 1.91 -10.38 14.31
C VAL A 105 3.24 -10.33 15.05
N VAL A 106 4.33 -10.41 14.32
CA VAL A 106 5.71 -10.42 14.82
C VAL A 106 6.34 -9.04 14.59
N PRO A 107 6.55 -8.23 15.66
CA PRO A 107 6.99 -6.83 15.55
C PRO A 107 8.51 -6.72 15.40
N VAL A 108 9.05 -7.28 14.30
CA VAL A 108 10.49 -7.28 13.99
C VAL A 108 10.71 -7.03 12.49
N MET A 109 11.93 -6.63 12.15
CA MET A 109 12.35 -6.46 10.75
C MET A 109 12.64 -7.83 10.13
N ALA A 110 12.07 -8.09 8.95
CA ALA A 110 12.55 -9.16 8.07
C ALA A 110 13.87 -8.73 7.45
N SER A 111 14.93 -9.52 7.64
CA SER A 111 16.29 -9.18 7.21
C SER A 111 16.67 -9.77 5.85
N SER A 112 16.22 -10.98 5.56
CA SER A 112 16.45 -11.65 4.27
C SER A 112 15.47 -12.79 4.03
N ILE A 113 15.42 -13.28 2.79
CA ILE A 113 14.57 -14.40 2.36
C ILE A 113 15.46 -15.46 1.73
N ASP A 114 15.44 -16.67 2.29
CA ASP A 114 16.02 -17.88 1.69
C ASP A 114 14.91 -18.60 0.93
N ARG A 115 14.87 -18.42 -0.40
CA ARG A 115 13.82 -18.98 -1.25
C ARG A 115 13.92 -20.49 -1.38
N ASP A 116 15.15 -21.01 -1.41
CA ASP A 116 15.39 -22.46 -1.57
C ASP A 116 14.93 -23.25 -0.35
N LYS A 117 15.21 -22.70 0.86
CA LYS A 117 14.78 -23.30 2.12
C LYS A 117 13.39 -22.85 2.56
N LYS A 118 12.74 -21.94 1.81
CA LYS A 118 11.44 -21.35 2.14
C LYS A 118 11.41 -20.78 3.56
N GLN A 119 12.32 -19.88 3.85
CA GLN A 119 12.46 -19.26 5.18
C GLN A 119 12.68 -17.75 5.07
N VAL A 120 12.04 -17.00 5.98
CA VAL A 120 12.31 -15.59 6.19
C VAL A 120 13.19 -15.45 7.43
N TRP A 121 14.34 -14.81 7.28
CA TRP A 121 15.18 -14.41 8.40
C TRP A 121 14.65 -13.11 9.00
N ILE A 122 14.60 -13.04 10.31
CA ILE A 122 14.18 -11.85 11.05
C ILE A 122 15.32 -11.32 11.92
N ALA A 123 15.23 -10.06 12.31
CA ALA A 123 16.18 -9.45 13.23
C ALA A 123 16.33 -10.31 14.50
N GLY A 124 17.58 -10.51 14.94
CA GLY A 124 17.91 -11.45 16.01
C GLY A 124 18.28 -12.87 15.55
N GLY A 125 18.30 -13.13 14.21
CA GLY A 125 18.82 -14.37 13.63
C GLY A 125 17.85 -15.56 13.63
N SER A 126 16.61 -15.37 14.07
CA SER A 126 15.57 -16.40 14.00
C SER A 126 15.04 -16.55 12.57
N ARG A 127 14.46 -17.71 12.27
CA ARG A 127 13.92 -18.07 10.96
C ARG A 127 12.43 -18.39 11.08
N VAL A 128 11.65 -17.90 10.11
CA VAL A 128 10.21 -18.18 10.00
C VAL A 128 9.99 -18.98 8.72
N PRO A 129 9.71 -20.28 8.81
CA PRO A 129 9.47 -21.12 7.62
C PRO A 129 8.09 -20.86 7.06
N TYR A 130 7.93 -21.00 5.73
CA TYR A 130 6.67 -20.80 5.03
C TYR A 130 6.38 -21.88 3.97
N ASP A 131 5.11 -22.08 3.68
CA ASP A 131 4.64 -22.84 2.53
C ASP A 131 4.22 -21.89 1.40
N ARG A 132 3.72 -20.69 1.76
CA ARG A 132 3.56 -19.53 0.88
C ARG A 132 4.06 -18.27 1.57
N LEU A 133 4.63 -17.36 0.77
CA LEU A 133 5.16 -16.08 1.23
C LEU A 133 4.52 -14.91 0.49
N VAL A 134 4.11 -13.89 1.21
CA VAL A 134 3.66 -12.61 0.63
C VAL A 134 4.68 -11.53 0.94
N ILE A 135 5.13 -10.82 -0.08
CA ILE A 135 6.03 -9.68 0.03
C ILE A 135 5.27 -8.41 -0.31
N ALA A 136 5.09 -7.56 0.69
CA ALA A 136 4.35 -6.29 0.59
C ALA A 136 5.13 -5.11 1.21
N PRO A 137 6.39 -4.88 0.84
CA PRO A 137 7.28 -3.92 1.49
C PRO A 137 7.01 -2.47 1.10
N GLY A 138 6.11 -2.24 0.15
CA GLY A 138 5.88 -0.93 -0.44
C GLY A 138 7.06 -0.47 -1.30
N ILE A 139 7.34 0.84 -1.28
CA ILE A 139 8.42 1.48 -2.05
C ILE A 139 9.65 1.80 -1.21
N ASP A 140 10.79 1.85 -1.89
CA ASP A 140 11.96 2.62 -1.49
C ASP A 140 12.22 3.78 -2.43
N LEU A 141 13.05 4.72 -1.99
CA LEU A 141 13.42 5.91 -2.75
C LEU A 141 14.79 5.69 -3.41
N LYS A 142 14.91 6.10 -4.68
CA LYS A 142 16.19 6.17 -5.38
C LYS A 142 16.82 7.52 -5.07
N TRP A 143 17.59 7.59 -3.99
CA TRP A 143 18.15 8.83 -3.46
C TRP A 143 18.99 9.62 -4.48
N ASP A 144 19.74 8.91 -5.31
CA ASP A 144 20.62 9.44 -6.37
C ASP A 144 19.88 9.89 -7.64
N SER A 145 18.56 9.67 -7.71
CA SER A 145 17.75 10.06 -8.89
C SER A 145 17.58 11.57 -9.05
N VAL A 146 17.88 12.35 -8.02
CA VAL A 146 17.97 13.81 -8.06
C VAL A 146 19.37 14.19 -7.58
N PRO A 147 20.27 14.71 -8.44
CA PRO A 147 21.62 15.07 -8.04
C PRO A 147 21.65 16.00 -6.83
N GLY A 148 22.52 15.71 -5.86
CA GLY A 148 22.61 16.45 -4.59
C GLY A 148 21.56 16.09 -3.54
N TYR A 149 20.63 15.19 -3.85
CA TYR A 149 19.64 14.69 -2.89
C TYR A 149 20.08 13.37 -2.25
N SER A 150 19.87 13.25 -0.94
CA SER A 150 20.24 12.09 -0.14
C SER A 150 19.27 11.93 1.03
N GLU A 151 19.43 10.88 1.81
CA GLU A 151 18.67 10.69 3.05
C GLU A 151 18.91 11.82 4.06
N ASP A 152 20.16 12.32 4.15
CA ASP A 152 20.51 13.48 4.98
C ASP A 152 19.91 14.77 4.41
N ALA A 153 19.97 14.97 3.09
CA ALA A 153 19.32 16.09 2.42
C ALA A 153 17.82 16.15 2.67
N ALA A 154 17.17 14.98 2.83
CA ALA A 154 15.74 14.91 3.14
C ALA A 154 15.38 15.45 4.54
N GLN A 155 16.35 15.61 5.46
CA GLN A 155 16.13 16.28 6.74
C GLN A 155 16.03 17.80 6.58
N ILE A 156 16.48 18.33 5.45
CA ILE A 156 16.44 19.75 5.10
C ILE A 156 15.34 20.03 4.05
N MET A 157 15.31 19.19 3.01
CA MET A 157 14.37 19.24 1.88
C MET A 157 13.45 18.00 1.90
N PRO A 158 12.41 17.97 2.76
CA PRO A 158 11.65 16.75 3.01
C PRO A 158 10.96 16.23 1.76
N HIS A 159 11.06 14.92 1.50
CA HIS A 159 10.23 14.25 0.50
C HIS A 159 8.79 14.03 1.00
N ALA A 160 8.60 13.73 2.28
CA ALA A 160 7.32 13.39 2.92
C ALA A 160 6.49 12.37 2.10
N TRP A 161 7.18 11.43 1.42
CA TRP A 161 6.54 10.37 0.62
C TRP A 161 6.44 9.05 1.39
N LYS A 162 7.36 8.79 2.33
CA LYS A 162 7.18 7.84 3.41
C LYS A 162 6.59 8.60 4.61
N PRO A 163 5.42 8.16 5.15
CA PRO A 163 4.70 8.92 6.18
C PRO A 163 5.41 8.85 7.55
N GLY A 164 5.04 9.75 8.44
CA GLY A 164 5.62 9.87 9.79
C GLY A 164 6.53 11.09 9.92
N ALA A 165 7.76 10.92 10.40
CA ALA A 165 8.69 12.03 10.70
C ALA A 165 8.90 13.00 9.52
N GLN A 166 8.96 12.50 8.30
CA GLN A 166 9.09 13.32 7.09
C GLN A 166 7.84 14.19 6.84
N THR A 167 6.66 13.66 7.13
CA THR A 167 5.41 14.45 6.99
C THR A 167 5.31 15.54 8.07
N GLU A 168 5.70 15.21 9.31
CA GLU A 168 5.78 16.18 10.41
C GLU A 168 6.80 17.29 10.11
N LEU A 169 7.97 16.91 9.56
CA LEU A 169 8.99 17.87 9.15
C LEU A 169 8.46 18.82 8.07
N LEU A 170 7.76 18.28 7.06
CA LEU A 170 7.16 19.08 5.99
C LEU A 170 6.15 20.08 6.56
N VAL A 171 5.26 19.65 7.45
CA VAL A 171 4.25 20.51 8.09
C VAL A 171 4.90 21.60 8.94
N ARG A 172 5.92 21.27 9.74
CA ARG A 172 6.65 22.29 10.52
C ARG A 172 7.27 23.35 9.62
N LYS A 173 7.93 22.95 8.51
CA LYS A 173 8.54 23.88 7.56
C LYS A 173 7.48 24.73 6.83
N LEU A 174 6.36 24.14 6.40
CA LEU A 174 5.24 24.86 5.78
C LEU A 174 4.67 25.92 6.73
N ASN A 175 4.49 25.56 8.00
CA ASN A 175 3.95 26.48 8.99
C ASN A 175 4.91 27.62 9.35
N ALA A 176 6.22 27.45 9.17
CA ALA A 176 7.24 28.47 9.43
C ALA A 176 7.41 29.48 8.29
N LEU A 177 6.75 29.29 7.14
CA LEU A 177 6.83 30.21 6.01
C LEU A 177 6.20 31.56 6.31
N LYS A 178 6.81 32.58 5.69
CA LYS A 178 6.33 33.99 5.70
C LYS A 178 5.74 34.34 4.33
N ASP A 179 4.94 35.41 4.28
CA ASP A 179 4.42 35.88 3.00
C ASP A 179 5.58 36.34 2.07
N GLY A 180 5.52 35.88 0.82
CA GLY A 180 6.58 36.05 -0.18
C GLY A 180 7.58 34.90 -0.26
N ASP A 181 7.58 33.95 0.68
CA ASP A 181 8.44 32.75 0.59
C ASP A 181 8.02 31.86 -0.57
N LEU A 182 9.03 31.25 -1.21
CA LEU A 182 8.87 30.34 -2.33
C LEU A 182 8.90 28.89 -1.87
N ILE A 183 7.90 28.10 -2.31
CA ILE A 183 7.90 26.65 -2.24
C ILE A 183 8.30 26.10 -3.62
N VAL A 184 9.23 25.16 -3.67
CA VAL A 184 9.54 24.40 -4.88
C VAL A 184 9.31 22.92 -4.62
N MET A 185 8.49 22.30 -5.45
CA MET A 185 8.26 20.85 -5.43
C MET A 185 8.93 20.23 -6.64
N VAL A 186 9.77 19.22 -6.42
CA VAL A 186 10.28 18.33 -7.46
C VAL A 186 9.39 17.09 -7.49
N ALA A 187 8.60 16.95 -8.57
CA ALA A 187 7.72 15.81 -8.74
C ALA A 187 8.48 14.59 -9.32
N PRO A 188 8.15 13.36 -8.88
CA PRO A 188 8.91 12.17 -9.28
C PRO A 188 8.58 11.71 -10.70
N PRO A 189 9.49 10.99 -11.39
CA PRO A 189 9.20 10.31 -12.65
C PRO A 189 8.30 9.08 -12.44
N ASN A 190 7.62 8.65 -13.51
CA ASN A 190 6.88 7.39 -13.51
C ASN A 190 7.85 6.17 -13.55
N PRO A 191 7.44 5.02 -12.96
CA PRO A 191 6.26 4.81 -12.12
C PRO A 191 6.50 5.21 -10.67
N PHE A 192 5.48 5.78 -10.02
CA PHE A 192 5.57 6.14 -8.60
C PHE A 192 4.22 5.94 -7.90
N ARG A 193 4.26 5.85 -6.57
CA ARG A 193 3.06 5.72 -5.74
C ARG A 193 2.23 6.98 -5.74
N CYS A 194 0.89 6.84 -5.86
CA CYS A 194 -0.08 7.92 -5.79
C CYS A 194 0.14 8.98 -6.90
N PRO A 195 -0.14 8.65 -8.18
CA PRO A 195 0.10 9.57 -9.29
C PRO A 195 -0.48 10.99 -9.14
N PRO A 196 -1.66 11.23 -8.54
CA PRO A 196 -2.16 12.58 -8.30
C PRO A 196 -1.58 13.25 -7.02
N GLY A 197 -0.86 12.51 -6.19
CA GLY A 197 -0.44 12.94 -4.85
C GLY A 197 0.42 14.22 -4.79
N PRO A 198 1.39 14.47 -5.70
CA PRO A 198 2.15 15.71 -5.70
C PRO A 198 1.26 16.94 -5.93
N TYR A 199 0.30 16.84 -6.82
CA TYR A 199 -0.59 17.96 -7.22
C TYR A 199 -1.65 18.25 -6.16
N GLU A 200 -2.17 17.21 -5.50
CA GLU A 200 -2.98 17.38 -4.27
C GLU A 200 -2.17 18.05 -3.17
N ARG A 201 -0.91 17.65 -2.97
CA ARG A 201 -0.02 18.28 -1.98
C ARG A 201 0.20 19.76 -2.27
N ALA A 202 0.40 20.14 -3.52
CA ALA A 202 0.51 21.55 -3.91
C ALA A 202 -0.77 22.32 -3.59
N SER A 203 -1.94 21.72 -3.80
CA SER A 203 -3.23 22.30 -3.38
C SER A 203 -3.30 22.50 -1.86
N MET A 204 -2.81 21.53 -1.09
CA MET A 204 -2.77 21.64 0.38
C MET A 204 -1.78 22.71 0.85
N PHE A 205 -0.64 22.89 0.17
CA PHE A 205 0.27 24.01 0.45
C PHE A 205 -0.42 25.34 0.19
N ALA A 206 -1.07 25.48 -0.96
CA ALA A 206 -1.79 26.70 -1.32
C ALA A 206 -2.93 27.01 -0.33
N HIS A 207 -3.67 25.98 0.10
CA HIS A 207 -4.70 26.12 1.12
C HIS A 207 -4.14 26.70 2.43
N VAL A 208 -3.03 26.16 2.94
CA VAL A 208 -2.38 26.63 4.16
C VAL A 208 -1.87 28.05 4.00
N LEU A 209 -1.20 28.38 2.88
CA LEU A 209 -0.71 29.74 2.61
C LEU A 209 -1.87 30.72 2.53
N LYS A 210 -2.95 30.41 1.82
CA LYS A 210 -4.15 31.23 1.72
C LYS A 210 -4.79 31.49 3.11
N LYS A 211 -4.94 30.42 3.92
CA LYS A 211 -5.49 30.50 5.28
C LYS A 211 -4.65 31.39 6.20
N LYS A 212 -3.33 31.45 5.99
CA LYS A 212 -2.40 32.32 6.70
C LYS A 212 -2.38 33.76 6.16
N GLY A 213 -3.12 34.07 5.10
CA GLY A 213 -3.16 35.36 4.46
C GLY A 213 -1.94 35.69 3.59
N HIS A 214 -1.15 34.68 3.20
CA HIS A 214 0.01 34.87 2.33
C HIS A 214 -0.46 35.15 0.89
N LYS A 215 -0.25 36.37 0.41
CA LYS A 215 -0.69 36.82 -0.91
C LYS A 215 0.44 36.81 -1.96
N LYS A 216 1.70 36.88 -1.49
CA LYS A 216 2.90 36.98 -2.35
C LYS A 216 3.65 35.65 -2.50
N SER A 217 3.35 34.67 -1.63
CA SER A 217 3.99 33.35 -1.69
C SER A 217 3.61 32.58 -2.96
N LYS A 218 4.56 31.81 -3.50
CA LYS A 218 4.41 31.04 -4.72
C LYS A 218 4.77 29.58 -4.48
N ILE A 219 4.18 28.71 -5.28
CA ILE A 219 4.46 27.26 -5.34
C ILE A 219 4.82 26.93 -6.78
N ILE A 220 6.05 26.48 -7.01
CA ILE A 220 6.50 25.98 -8.32
C ILE A 220 6.63 24.47 -8.27
N ILE A 221 5.94 23.79 -9.18
CA ILE A 221 6.09 22.33 -9.37
C ILE A 221 6.99 22.12 -10.58
N VAL A 222 8.22 21.66 -10.33
CA VAL A 222 9.15 21.24 -11.38
C VAL A 222 8.88 19.75 -11.63
N ASP A 223 8.26 19.45 -12.76
CA ASP A 223 7.81 18.11 -13.05
C ASP A 223 8.74 17.40 -14.06
N THR A 224 9.03 16.13 -13.81
CA THR A 224 9.80 15.29 -14.72
C THR A 224 8.96 14.74 -15.89
N LYS A 225 7.67 15.03 -15.90
CA LYS A 225 6.68 14.49 -16.86
C LYS A 225 6.03 15.59 -17.68
N PRO A 226 5.70 15.32 -18.95
CA PRO A 226 5.00 16.29 -19.81
C PRO A 226 3.52 16.48 -19.46
N THR A 227 2.95 15.58 -18.67
CA THR A 227 1.55 15.63 -18.21
C THR A 227 1.41 14.91 -16.86
N PHE A 228 0.28 15.11 -16.18
CA PHE A 228 0.01 14.44 -14.93
C PHE A 228 -1.46 14.03 -14.76
N SER A 229 -1.71 13.14 -13.82
CA SER A 229 -3.04 12.60 -13.54
C SER A 229 -4.04 13.69 -13.14
N LYS A 230 -5.19 13.77 -13.80
CA LYS A 230 -6.27 14.74 -13.57
C LYS A 230 -5.85 16.22 -13.82
N GLN A 231 -4.85 16.45 -14.67
CA GLN A 231 -4.23 17.75 -14.88
C GLN A 231 -5.26 18.87 -15.18
N ALA A 232 -6.14 18.66 -16.15
CA ALA A 232 -7.10 19.69 -16.57
C ALA A 232 -7.98 20.18 -15.42
N VAL A 233 -8.37 19.26 -14.53
CA VAL A 233 -9.25 19.56 -13.40
C VAL A 233 -8.50 20.17 -12.22
N PHE A 234 -7.25 19.75 -12.00
CA PHE A 234 -6.37 20.44 -11.03
C PHE A 234 -6.10 21.88 -11.43
N MET A 235 -5.77 22.11 -12.71
CA MET A 235 -5.51 23.47 -13.22
C MET A 235 -6.74 24.39 -13.09
N GLU A 236 -7.93 23.88 -13.40
CA GLU A 236 -9.20 24.59 -13.17
C GLU A 236 -9.39 24.93 -11.68
N GLY A 237 -9.18 23.97 -10.80
CA GLY A 237 -9.34 24.19 -9.36
C GLY A 237 -8.30 25.14 -8.78
N TRP A 238 -7.05 25.10 -9.26
CA TRP A 238 -6.02 26.05 -8.83
C TRP A 238 -6.34 27.49 -9.27
N GLU A 239 -6.80 27.68 -10.51
CA GLU A 239 -7.22 29.00 -10.97
C GLU A 239 -8.40 29.52 -10.15
N LYS A 240 -9.37 28.67 -9.85
CA LYS A 240 -10.56 29.04 -9.05
C LYS A 240 -10.21 29.39 -7.60
N HIS A 241 -9.39 28.58 -6.93
CA HIS A 241 -9.18 28.70 -5.48
C HIS A 241 -7.90 29.43 -5.08
N TYR A 242 -6.86 29.39 -5.93
CA TYR A 242 -5.50 29.87 -5.65
C TYR A 242 -4.91 30.62 -6.86
N PRO A 243 -5.64 31.59 -7.46
CA PRO A 243 -5.23 32.20 -8.72
C PRO A 243 -3.80 32.75 -8.63
N GLY A 244 -2.97 32.36 -9.58
CA GLY A 244 -1.59 32.79 -9.70
C GLY A 244 -0.65 32.32 -8.56
N MET A 245 -1.07 31.44 -7.64
CA MET A 245 -0.22 30.94 -6.53
C MET A 245 0.55 29.69 -6.90
N ILE A 246 -0.02 28.80 -7.72
CA ILE A 246 0.59 27.52 -8.14
C ILE A 246 0.99 27.59 -9.60
N GLU A 247 2.23 27.30 -9.88
CA GLU A 247 2.79 27.17 -11.23
C GLU A 247 3.31 25.76 -11.45
N TRP A 248 2.83 25.09 -12.48
CA TRP A 248 3.34 23.79 -12.90
C TRP A 248 4.19 23.95 -14.16
N GLN A 249 5.39 23.40 -14.12
CA GLN A 249 6.37 23.46 -15.20
C GLN A 249 6.69 22.03 -15.67
N ASP A 250 6.45 21.78 -16.94
CA ASP A 250 6.84 20.55 -17.62
C ASP A 250 8.33 20.58 -18.05
N PRO A 251 8.92 19.47 -18.54
CA PRO A 251 10.30 19.44 -19.00
C PRO A 251 10.63 20.43 -20.13
N LYS A 252 9.65 20.84 -20.93
CA LYS A 252 9.88 21.84 -22.02
C LYS A 252 10.09 23.24 -21.43
N MET A 253 9.45 23.53 -20.27
CA MET A 253 9.54 24.84 -19.61
C MET A 253 10.82 25.00 -18.80
N HIS A 254 11.40 23.92 -18.27
CA HIS A 254 12.57 23.99 -17.38
C HIS A 254 13.82 23.24 -17.90
N GLY A 255 13.72 22.55 -19.04
CA GLY A 255 14.79 21.73 -19.64
C GLY A 255 14.90 20.37 -18.97
N GLY A 256 15.51 20.31 -17.82
CA GLY A 256 15.71 19.12 -17.00
C GLY A 256 16.10 19.49 -15.58
N ILE A 257 16.02 18.56 -14.64
CA ILE A 257 16.43 18.77 -13.26
C ILE A 257 17.93 18.51 -13.15
N LYS A 258 18.71 19.57 -12.85
CA LYS A 258 20.17 19.49 -12.63
C LYS A 258 20.51 19.02 -11.22
N GLY A 259 19.63 19.25 -10.26
CA GLY A 259 19.83 18.82 -8.89
C GLY A 259 19.35 19.83 -7.85
N VAL A 260 19.70 19.55 -6.60
CA VAL A 260 19.37 20.36 -5.45
C VAL A 260 20.58 20.61 -4.57
N ASP A 261 20.58 21.75 -3.86
CA ASP A 261 21.58 22.06 -2.83
C ASP A 261 20.87 22.31 -1.48
N PRO A 262 20.94 21.34 -0.55
CA PRO A 262 20.30 21.48 0.76
C PRO A 262 20.86 22.62 1.61
N LYS A 263 22.13 23.03 1.39
CA LYS A 263 22.79 24.09 2.15
C LYS A 263 22.26 25.47 1.79
N THR A 264 22.00 25.68 0.50
CA THR A 264 21.53 27.00 0.00
C THR A 264 20.02 27.06 -0.19
N GLY A 265 19.33 25.92 -0.22
CA GLY A 265 17.91 25.81 -0.54
C GLY A 265 17.63 25.86 -2.05
N GLU A 266 18.66 25.68 -2.89
CA GLU A 266 18.50 25.80 -4.34
C GLU A 266 17.96 24.51 -4.98
N VAL A 267 17.03 24.70 -5.92
CA VAL A 267 16.58 23.67 -6.88
C VAL A 267 17.00 24.17 -8.27
N LYS A 268 17.85 23.40 -8.95
CA LYS A 268 18.47 23.77 -10.23
C LYS A 268 17.86 22.97 -11.37
N THR A 269 17.52 23.66 -12.43
CA THR A 269 17.12 23.10 -13.72
C THR A 269 18.08 23.56 -14.81
N ASP A 270 17.89 23.08 -16.05
CA ASP A 270 18.72 23.56 -17.16
C ASP A 270 18.55 25.06 -17.44
N LEU A 271 17.33 25.57 -17.23
CA LEU A 271 16.96 26.96 -17.60
C LEU A 271 16.85 27.91 -16.42
N SER A 272 16.78 27.41 -15.17
CA SER A 272 16.51 28.23 -13.99
C SER A 272 17.13 27.67 -12.71
N THR A 273 17.39 28.57 -11.75
CA THR A 273 17.74 28.22 -10.38
C THR A 273 16.73 28.87 -9.43
N TYR A 274 16.05 28.05 -8.65
CA TYR A 274 15.06 28.50 -7.67
C TYR A 274 15.64 28.46 -6.27
N LYS A 275 15.61 29.55 -5.53
CA LYS A 275 15.98 29.60 -4.11
C LYS A 275 14.74 29.37 -3.25
N ALA A 276 14.46 28.11 -2.96
CA ALA A 276 13.28 27.70 -2.21
C ALA A 276 13.47 27.93 -0.70
N LYS A 277 12.49 28.50 -0.04
CA LYS A 277 12.41 28.48 1.43
C LYS A 277 11.94 27.12 1.94
N LEU A 278 11.09 26.45 1.17
CA LEU A 278 10.69 25.08 1.35
C LEU A 278 10.83 24.33 0.02
N ALA A 279 11.79 23.43 -0.06
CA ALA A 279 11.88 22.46 -1.15
C ALA A 279 11.26 21.13 -0.70
N ASN A 280 10.26 20.64 -1.45
CA ASN A 280 9.69 19.31 -1.29
C ASN A 280 10.17 18.44 -2.46
N VAL A 281 11.19 17.63 -2.22
CA VAL A 281 11.86 16.84 -3.26
C VAL A 281 11.40 15.40 -3.18
N ILE A 282 10.71 14.90 -4.20
CA ILE A 282 10.21 13.52 -4.25
C ILE A 282 11.03 12.75 -5.29
N PRO A 283 11.99 11.92 -4.87
CA PRO A 283 12.85 11.19 -5.81
C PRO A 283 12.10 10.04 -6.51
N ALA A 284 12.71 9.46 -7.53
CA ALA A 284 12.24 8.23 -8.16
C ALA A 284 12.11 7.09 -7.14
N GLN A 285 11.31 6.10 -7.46
CA GLN A 285 10.95 5.01 -6.55
C GLN A 285 11.30 3.65 -7.13
N MET A 286 11.36 2.66 -6.25
CA MET A 286 11.57 1.24 -6.57
C MET A 286 10.88 0.39 -5.51
N ALA A 287 10.81 -0.93 -5.71
CA ALA A 287 10.29 -1.86 -4.69
C ALA A 287 11.16 -1.80 -3.41
N GLY A 288 10.54 -2.05 -2.27
CA GLY A 288 11.24 -2.10 -0.98
C GLY A 288 12.42 -3.09 -0.99
N LYS A 289 13.48 -2.76 -0.27
CA LYS A 289 14.78 -3.45 -0.29
C LYS A 289 14.68 -4.97 -0.15
N ILE A 290 13.85 -5.47 0.76
CA ILE A 290 13.71 -6.91 1.01
C ILE A 290 13.26 -7.69 -0.25
N ALA A 291 12.43 -7.10 -1.09
CA ALA A 291 11.99 -7.73 -2.35
C ALA A 291 13.12 -7.75 -3.40
N ARG A 292 13.91 -6.66 -3.47
CA ARG A 292 15.05 -6.54 -4.39
C ARG A 292 16.19 -7.49 -3.98
N ASP A 293 16.53 -7.52 -2.70
CA ASP A 293 17.58 -8.40 -2.15
C ASP A 293 17.22 -9.88 -2.31
N ALA A 294 15.94 -10.22 -2.29
CA ALA A 294 15.46 -11.58 -2.57
C ALA A 294 15.49 -11.94 -4.07
N GLY A 295 15.93 -11.03 -4.95
CA GLY A 295 15.97 -11.25 -6.39
C GLY A 295 14.59 -11.33 -7.05
N LEU A 296 13.57 -10.69 -6.47
CA LEU A 296 12.20 -10.69 -7.00
C LEU A 296 11.94 -9.52 -7.96
N ALA A 297 12.76 -8.48 -7.92
CA ALA A 297 12.65 -7.32 -8.80
C ALA A 297 13.43 -7.52 -10.11
N ASP A 298 12.91 -6.95 -11.19
CA ASP A 298 13.59 -6.87 -12.48
C ASP A 298 14.44 -5.58 -12.60
N GLN A 299 14.92 -5.29 -13.80
CA GLN A 299 15.75 -4.11 -14.10
C GLN A 299 15.03 -2.76 -13.83
N SER A 300 13.68 -2.74 -13.82
CA SER A 300 12.92 -1.55 -13.45
C SER A 300 13.04 -1.22 -11.96
N GLY A 301 13.48 -2.18 -11.16
CA GLY A 301 13.51 -2.12 -9.70
C GLY A 301 12.20 -2.49 -9.04
N TYR A 302 11.20 -2.99 -9.79
CA TYR A 302 9.92 -3.50 -9.31
C TYR A 302 9.75 -4.99 -9.60
N CYS A 303 8.80 -5.64 -8.97
CA CYS A 303 8.62 -7.09 -9.03
C CYS A 303 7.58 -7.48 -10.09
N PRO A 304 7.97 -8.25 -11.14
CA PRO A 304 7.03 -8.82 -12.10
C PRO A 304 6.10 -9.83 -11.43
N ILE A 305 4.80 -9.75 -11.72
CA ILE A 305 3.76 -10.63 -11.18
C ILE A 305 2.90 -11.25 -12.27
N ASP A 306 2.32 -12.38 -11.92
CA ASP A 306 1.23 -12.98 -12.68
C ASP A 306 -0.09 -12.24 -12.36
N PRO A 307 -0.79 -11.69 -13.36
CA PRO A 307 -1.97 -10.89 -13.13
C PRO A 307 -3.20 -11.69 -12.65
N GLU A 308 -3.22 -13.02 -12.80
CA GLU A 308 -4.34 -13.85 -12.35
C GLU A 308 -4.25 -14.20 -10.86
N SER A 309 -3.05 -14.15 -10.28
CA SER A 309 -2.79 -14.66 -8.94
C SER A 309 -2.05 -13.69 -8.02
N MET A 310 -1.34 -12.69 -8.56
CA MET A 310 -0.32 -11.88 -7.88
C MET A 310 0.95 -12.66 -7.50
N LYS A 311 1.15 -13.87 -8.00
CA LYS A 311 2.40 -14.61 -7.82
C LYS A 311 3.57 -13.89 -8.48
N SER A 312 4.73 -13.95 -7.85
CA SER A 312 5.98 -13.54 -8.49
C SER A 312 6.26 -14.38 -9.73
N LYS A 313 6.68 -13.74 -10.83
CA LYS A 313 7.17 -14.47 -12.01
C LYS A 313 8.53 -15.14 -11.79
N VAL A 314 9.19 -14.84 -10.65
CA VAL A 314 10.49 -15.42 -10.28
C VAL A 314 10.35 -16.66 -9.40
N ASP A 315 9.32 -16.73 -8.53
CA ASP A 315 9.11 -17.84 -7.60
C ASP A 315 7.61 -18.06 -7.37
N ALA A 316 7.11 -19.22 -7.74
CA ALA A 316 5.68 -19.58 -7.66
C ALA A 316 5.14 -19.73 -6.23
N ASN A 317 6.01 -19.82 -5.21
CA ASN A 317 5.60 -19.87 -3.81
C ASN A 317 5.50 -18.47 -3.17
N ILE A 318 5.90 -17.42 -3.92
CA ILE A 318 5.95 -16.04 -3.43
C ILE A 318 4.94 -15.19 -4.19
N PHE A 319 4.18 -14.40 -3.45
CA PHE A 319 3.25 -13.40 -3.97
C PHE A 319 3.79 -11.99 -3.68
N VAL A 320 3.61 -11.07 -4.61
CA VAL A 320 3.99 -9.66 -4.40
C VAL A 320 2.77 -8.79 -4.60
N VAL A 321 2.43 -7.98 -3.59
CA VAL A 321 1.26 -7.11 -3.63
C VAL A 321 1.61 -5.66 -3.28
N GLY A 322 0.83 -4.73 -3.77
CA GLY A 322 0.98 -3.31 -3.52
C GLY A 322 2.08 -2.67 -4.37
N ASP A 323 2.68 -1.60 -3.84
CA ASP A 323 3.55 -0.71 -4.61
C ASP A 323 4.83 -1.38 -5.12
N ALA A 324 5.25 -2.50 -4.54
CA ALA A 324 6.43 -3.25 -5.00
C ALA A 324 6.19 -4.02 -6.31
N ALA A 325 4.94 -4.35 -6.63
CA ALA A 325 4.57 -5.10 -7.83
C ALA A 325 4.60 -4.25 -9.11
N ILE A 326 4.75 -4.90 -10.27
CA ILE A 326 4.46 -4.32 -11.60
C ILE A 326 3.01 -4.67 -11.94
N PRO A 327 2.05 -3.75 -11.71
CA PRO A 327 0.63 -4.07 -11.82
C PRO A 327 0.03 -3.80 -13.21
N GLY A 328 0.84 -3.53 -14.23
CA GLY A 328 0.35 -3.16 -15.56
C GLY A 328 -0.32 -1.79 -15.57
N ASP A 329 -1.57 -1.72 -16.02
CA ASP A 329 -2.32 -0.46 -16.13
C ASP A 329 -2.83 0.06 -14.78
N MET A 330 -2.81 -0.77 -13.75
CA MET A 330 -3.29 -0.41 -12.42
C MET A 330 -2.30 0.52 -11.70
N PRO A 331 -2.70 1.68 -11.16
CA PRO A 331 -1.77 2.59 -10.49
C PRO A 331 -1.30 2.03 -9.14
N LYS A 332 -0.15 2.50 -8.67
CA LYS A 332 0.34 2.22 -7.31
C LYS A 332 -0.42 3.09 -6.30
N SER A 333 -1.30 2.49 -5.51
CA SER A 333 -2.12 3.16 -4.49
C SER A 333 -2.49 2.19 -3.36
N ALA A 334 -2.97 2.73 -2.25
CA ALA A 334 -3.48 1.90 -1.15
C ALA A 334 -4.72 1.10 -1.56
N PHE A 335 -5.59 1.67 -2.39
CA PHE A 335 -6.75 0.97 -2.94
C PHE A 335 -6.32 -0.20 -3.83
N SER A 336 -5.39 0.06 -4.77
CA SER A 336 -4.81 -0.99 -5.62
C SER A 336 -4.18 -2.10 -4.78
N ALA A 337 -3.39 -1.75 -3.76
CA ALA A 337 -2.74 -2.71 -2.88
C ALA A 337 -3.74 -3.60 -2.13
N ASN A 338 -4.83 -3.01 -1.62
CA ASN A 338 -5.92 -3.74 -0.95
C ASN A 338 -6.67 -4.64 -1.93
N SER A 339 -6.96 -4.15 -3.15
CA SER A 339 -7.62 -4.94 -4.20
C SER A 339 -6.76 -6.13 -4.65
N GLN A 340 -5.47 -5.92 -4.90
CA GLN A 340 -4.50 -6.97 -5.22
C GLN A 340 -4.38 -8.00 -4.09
N ALA A 341 -4.38 -7.53 -2.84
CA ALA A 341 -4.29 -8.37 -1.66
C ALA A 341 -5.47 -9.34 -1.54
N LYS A 342 -6.68 -8.93 -1.90
CA LYS A 342 -7.87 -9.80 -1.90
C LYS A 342 -7.77 -10.92 -2.93
N VAL A 343 -7.23 -10.63 -4.11
CA VAL A 343 -6.95 -11.66 -5.13
C VAL A 343 -5.87 -12.62 -4.62
N ALA A 344 -4.75 -12.11 -4.12
CA ALA A 344 -3.68 -12.96 -3.57
C ALA A 344 -4.19 -13.84 -2.43
N ALA A 345 -4.96 -13.28 -1.49
CA ALA A 345 -5.52 -14.03 -0.35
C ALA A 345 -6.45 -15.15 -0.80
N MET A 346 -7.29 -14.90 -1.79
CA MET A 346 -8.19 -15.89 -2.38
C MET A 346 -7.40 -17.05 -3.01
N VAL A 347 -6.36 -16.75 -3.80
CA VAL A 347 -5.51 -17.76 -4.46
C VAL A 347 -4.71 -18.56 -3.43
N ILE A 348 -4.08 -17.89 -2.46
CA ILE A 348 -3.32 -18.55 -1.39
C ILE A 348 -4.20 -19.52 -0.60
N ARG A 349 -5.40 -19.06 -0.18
CA ARG A 349 -6.35 -19.92 0.52
C ARG A 349 -6.72 -21.13 -0.34
N ALA A 350 -7.08 -20.89 -1.60
CA ALA A 350 -7.47 -21.97 -2.51
C ALA A 350 -6.37 -23.04 -2.65
N GLU A 351 -5.12 -22.64 -2.81
CA GLU A 351 -3.98 -23.55 -2.91
C GLU A 351 -3.70 -24.33 -1.62
N LEU A 352 -3.75 -23.65 -0.48
CA LEU A 352 -3.39 -24.25 0.80
C LEU A 352 -4.51 -25.10 1.42
N THR A 353 -5.77 -24.89 1.00
CA THR A 353 -6.93 -25.66 1.49
C THR A 353 -7.60 -26.50 0.40
N GLN A 354 -7.02 -26.57 -0.81
CA GLN A 354 -7.60 -27.28 -1.96
C GLN A 354 -9.04 -26.81 -2.29
N SER A 355 -9.33 -25.53 -2.03
CA SER A 355 -10.64 -24.94 -2.31
C SER A 355 -10.63 -24.21 -3.65
N ARG A 356 -11.81 -23.77 -4.11
CA ARG A 356 -11.95 -23.08 -5.39
C ARG A 356 -11.48 -21.63 -5.30
N ALA A 357 -10.71 -21.18 -6.30
CA ALA A 357 -10.46 -19.78 -6.59
C ALA A 357 -11.47 -19.25 -7.64
N PHE A 358 -11.73 -17.96 -7.61
CA PHE A 358 -12.54 -17.26 -8.60
C PHE A 358 -11.64 -16.48 -9.57
N PRO A 359 -12.13 -16.07 -10.75
CA PRO A 359 -11.39 -15.18 -11.65
C PRO A 359 -10.96 -13.89 -10.95
N ALA A 360 -9.73 -13.46 -11.17
CA ALA A 360 -9.19 -12.25 -10.59
C ALA A 360 -9.89 -11.00 -11.16
N ARG A 361 -10.29 -10.09 -10.29
CA ARG A 361 -10.86 -8.78 -10.62
C ARG A 361 -10.29 -7.74 -9.70
N TYR A 362 -9.97 -6.57 -10.26
CA TYR A 362 -9.34 -5.49 -9.52
C TYR A 362 -10.08 -4.18 -9.73
N THR A 363 -10.00 -3.33 -8.73
CA THR A 363 -10.55 -1.97 -8.80
C THR A 363 -9.59 -0.99 -8.15
N ASN A 364 -9.65 0.27 -8.59
CA ASN A 364 -8.97 1.37 -7.94
C ASN A 364 -9.76 2.66 -8.12
N THR A 365 -9.80 3.49 -7.08
CA THR A 365 -10.22 4.89 -7.16
C THR A 365 -9.24 5.73 -6.35
N CYS A 366 -8.86 6.88 -6.90
CA CYS A 366 -8.01 7.87 -6.24
C CYS A 366 -8.74 9.21 -6.20
N TRP A 367 -9.03 9.69 -5.00
CA TRP A 367 -9.55 11.04 -4.74
C TRP A 367 -8.40 12.01 -4.54
N SER A 368 -8.65 13.29 -4.74
CA SER A 368 -7.68 14.36 -4.49
C SER A 368 -8.38 15.66 -4.13
N LEU A 369 -8.17 16.11 -2.91
CA LEU A 369 -8.74 17.35 -2.41
C LEU A 369 -7.98 18.55 -2.99
N ILE A 370 -8.68 19.44 -3.67
CA ILE A 370 -8.11 20.71 -4.17
C ILE A 370 -8.30 21.83 -3.14
N ALA A 371 -9.51 21.96 -2.62
CA ALA A 371 -9.91 22.95 -1.64
C ALA A 371 -11.02 22.39 -0.72
N PRO A 372 -11.42 23.05 0.35
CA PRO A 372 -12.57 22.60 1.15
C PRO A 372 -13.79 22.32 0.26
N ASP A 373 -14.39 21.13 0.41
CA ASP A 373 -15.54 20.67 -0.37
C ASP A 373 -15.31 20.57 -1.90
N ASP A 374 -14.07 20.66 -2.39
CA ASP A 374 -13.72 20.52 -3.81
C ASP A 374 -12.73 19.37 -4.02
N ASP A 375 -13.26 18.16 -4.19
CA ASP A 375 -12.48 16.92 -4.39
C ASP A 375 -12.75 16.35 -5.78
N ILE A 376 -11.70 15.81 -6.39
CA ILE A 376 -11.72 15.20 -7.71
C ILE A 376 -11.30 13.75 -7.66
N LYS A 377 -11.88 12.89 -8.49
CA LYS A 377 -11.59 11.46 -8.50
C LYS A 377 -11.23 10.91 -9.87
N ILE A 378 -10.48 9.83 -9.87
CA ILE A 378 -10.22 8.97 -11.03
C ILE A 378 -10.31 7.53 -10.56
N GLY A 379 -10.94 6.67 -11.31
CA GLY A 379 -11.05 5.26 -10.97
C GLY A 379 -11.22 4.38 -12.18
N ALA A 380 -11.00 3.08 -11.99
CA ALA A 380 -11.12 2.08 -13.03
C ALA A 380 -11.35 0.68 -12.44
N SER A 381 -11.89 -0.21 -13.27
CA SER A 381 -11.91 -1.66 -13.07
C SER A 381 -10.85 -2.30 -13.96
N TYR A 382 -10.31 -3.44 -13.50
CA TYR A 382 -9.24 -4.12 -14.20
C TYR A 382 -9.43 -5.63 -14.12
N GLU A 383 -8.95 -6.33 -15.14
CA GLU A 383 -8.93 -7.79 -15.22
C GLU A 383 -7.56 -8.26 -15.76
N PRO A 384 -7.18 -9.53 -15.55
CA PRO A 384 -6.03 -10.11 -16.24
C PRO A 384 -6.22 -10.07 -17.75
N GLY A 385 -5.20 -9.63 -18.48
CA GLY A 385 -5.20 -9.60 -19.93
C GLY A 385 -3.82 -9.26 -20.48
N GLU A 386 -3.43 -9.88 -21.57
CA GLU A 386 -2.14 -9.61 -22.26
C GLU A 386 -0.92 -9.69 -21.32
N GLY A 387 -0.95 -10.61 -20.33
CA GLY A 387 0.14 -10.82 -19.38
C GLY A 387 0.30 -9.73 -18.31
N LYS A 388 -0.67 -8.83 -18.16
CA LYS A 388 -0.72 -7.75 -17.17
C LYS A 388 -2.11 -7.57 -16.57
N ILE A 389 -2.23 -6.80 -15.51
CA ILE A 389 -3.52 -6.29 -15.03
C ILE A 389 -3.94 -5.17 -15.98
N LYS A 390 -4.98 -5.43 -16.80
CA LYS A 390 -5.44 -4.56 -17.89
C LYS A 390 -6.70 -3.80 -17.47
N GLN A 391 -6.75 -2.51 -17.77
CA GLN A 391 -7.93 -1.70 -17.53
C GLN A 391 -9.08 -2.10 -18.46
N THR A 392 -10.28 -2.29 -17.90
CA THR A 392 -11.51 -2.63 -18.64
C THR A 392 -12.48 -1.46 -18.73
N THR A 393 -12.65 -0.71 -17.64
CA THR A 393 -13.48 0.49 -17.57
C THR A 393 -12.77 1.58 -16.80
N GLY A 394 -13.22 2.82 -16.91
CA GLY A 394 -12.64 3.92 -16.14
C GLY A 394 -13.51 5.17 -16.16
N PHE A 395 -13.27 6.03 -15.19
CA PHE A 395 -13.89 7.34 -15.08
C PHE A 395 -12.89 8.35 -14.48
N VAL A 396 -13.08 9.61 -14.78
CA VAL A 396 -12.31 10.72 -14.23
C VAL A 396 -13.20 11.96 -14.13
N SER A 397 -13.03 12.71 -13.04
CA SER A 397 -13.67 14.03 -12.86
C SER A 397 -13.41 14.94 -14.05
N GLN A 398 -14.43 15.67 -14.47
CA GLN A 398 -14.37 16.56 -15.62
C GLN A 398 -14.30 18.04 -15.18
N LYS A 399 -13.83 18.90 -16.09
CA LYS A 399 -13.94 20.35 -15.91
C LYS A 399 -15.40 20.77 -15.84
N GLY A 400 -15.70 21.79 -15.05
CA GLY A 400 -17.06 22.31 -14.92
C GLY A 400 -18.04 21.40 -14.15
N GLU A 401 -17.57 20.33 -13.47
CA GLU A 401 -18.44 19.55 -12.59
C GLU A 401 -19.11 20.44 -11.54
N PRO A 402 -20.41 20.24 -11.24
CA PRO A 402 -21.14 20.97 -10.21
C PRO A 402 -20.47 20.87 -8.82
N ALA A 403 -20.62 21.92 -8.01
CA ALA A 403 -20.00 21.97 -6.69
C ALA A 403 -20.51 20.89 -5.73
N ASP A 404 -21.76 20.46 -5.84
CA ASP A 404 -22.34 19.37 -5.07
C ASP A 404 -21.71 18.01 -5.43
N VAL A 405 -21.39 17.75 -6.70
CA VAL A 405 -20.62 16.56 -7.13
C VAL A 405 -19.23 16.56 -6.50
N ARG A 406 -18.53 17.71 -6.51
CA ARG A 406 -17.21 17.84 -5.91
C ARG A 406 -17.24 17.63 -4.39
N LYS A 407 -18.27 18.17 -3.73
CA LYS A 407 -18.50 17.97 -2.31
C LYS A 407 -18.85 16.50 -2.00
N GLN A 408 -19.63 15.84 -2.84
CA GLN A 408 -19.93 14.42 -2.71
C GLN A 408 -18.66 13.57 -2.86
N ASN A 409 -17.77 13.89 -3.81
CA ASN A 409 -16.48 13.24 -3.96
C ASN A 409 -15.64 13.31 -2.67
N TYR A 410 -15.64 14.46 -1.97
CA TYR A 410 -14.94 14.59 -0.70
C TYR A 410 -15.53 13.67 0.40
N LYS A 411 -16.85 13.58 0.50
CA LYS A 411 -17.50 12.64 1.43
C LYS A 411 -17.13 11.20 1.11
N GLU A 412 -17.21 10.81 -0.17
CA GLU A 412 -16.81 9.47 -0.62
C GLU A 412 -15.34 9.15 -0.27
N SER A 413 -14.44 10.13 -0.40
CA SER A 413 -13.04 9.94 -0.04
C SER A 413 -12.85 9.65 1.45
N VAL A 414 -13.60 10.35 2.31
CA VAL A 414 -13.58 10.14 3.77
C VAL A 414 -14.16 8.78 4.14
N ASP A 415 -15.29 8.41 3.52
CA ASP A 415 -15.94 7.11 3.74
C ASP A 415 -15.05 5.97 3.27
N TRP A 416 -14.40 6.13 2.12
CA TRP A 416 -13.41 5.18 1.64
C TRP A 416 -12.23 5.02 2.62
N TYR A 417 -11.69 6.14 3.14
CA TYR A 417 -10.60 6.08 4.11
C TYR A 417 -11.00 5.27 5.35
N ASN A 418 -12.17 5.53 5.90
CA ASN A 418 -12.68 4.80 7.06
C ASN A 418 -12.90 3.32 6.72
N GLY A 419 -13.46 3.04 5.55
CA GLY A 419 -13.68 1.68 5.07
C GLY A 419 -12.39 0.89 4.88
N ILE A 420 -11.38 1.46 4.19
CA ILE A 420 -10.12 0.74 3.97
C ILE A 420 -9.33 0.54 5.26
N VAL A 421 -9.37 1.49 6.18
CA VAL A 421 -8.72 1.36 7.49
C VAL A 421 -9.37 0.23 8.29
N ALA A 422 -10.69 0.15 8.30
CA ALA A 422 -11.43 -0.95 8.94
C ALA A 422 -11.14 -2.30 8.24
N ASP A 423 -10.99 -2.30 6.92
CA ASP A 423 -10.69 -3.51 6.15
C ASP A 423 -9.25 -4.00 6.37
N VAL A 424 -8.30 -3.12 6.53
CA VAL A 424 -6.87 -3.43 6.70
C VAL A 424 -6.52 -3.72 8.16
N PHE A 425 -6.95 -2.88 9.09
CA PHE A 425 -6.54 -2.93 10.49
C PHE A 425 -7.67 -3.37 11.45
N GLY A 426 -8.92 -3.39 10.99
CA GLY A 426 -10.10 -3.89 11.69
C GLY A 426 -10.94 -2.84 12.36
#